data_726238b110c96c48fb9b99aac0731ff3
#
_entry.id   726238b110c96c48fb9b99aac0731ff3
#
_cell.length_a   1.000
_cell.length_b   1.000
_cell.length_c   1.000
_cell.angle_alpha   90.00
_cell.angle_beta   90.00
_cell.angle_gamma   90.00
#
_symmetry.space_group_name_H-M   'P 1'
#
loop_
_entity.id
_entity.type
_entity.pdbx_description
1 polymer ?
#
loop_
_entity_poly.entity_id
_entity_poly.type
_entity_poly.pdbx_seq_one_letter_code
_entity_poly.pdbx_strand_id
1 'polypeptide(L)'
;MFEEIVSRLSEVKIVPVVTVFDKDEAVKLAHSLVNRGYSAVEFAFRSASSAEEDFNKIAACIEAVRKLCPKMLCGAGTVINPKLAQLAKNSGAQFAMAPGFNPATVEWCIKNNLAIFPGVNNPSQIEEALMFGLDVLKFFPAEVSGGVKMLKALGGPFPGVRFIPTGGIDAANADDYLACKNVIAVGGSWITSVK
;
A
#
# COMPACT_ATOMS: atom_id res chain seq x y z
N MET A 1 -10.83 -5.02 -12.20
CA MET A 1 -9.80 -5.39 -11.16
C MET A 1 -9.24 -4.16 -10.44
N PHE A 2 -8.59 -3.19 -11.14
CA PHE A 2 -8.02 -1.99 -10.46
C PHE A 2 -9.09 -1.21 -9.68
N GLU A 3 -10.20 -0.82 -10.32
CA GLU A 3 -11.30 -0.09 -9.67
C GLU A 3 -11.95 -0.85 -8.50
N GLU A 4 -12.01 -2.16 -8.57
CA GLU A 4 -12.49 -3.01 -7.47
C GLU A 4 -11.56 -2.91 -6.25
N ILE A 5 -10.23 -2.95 -6.46
CA ILE A 5 -9.25 -2.76 -5.38
C ILE A 5 -9.37 -1.35 -4.80
N VAL A 6 -9.51 -0.33 -5.64
CA VAL A 6 -9.70 1.07 -5.21
C VAL A 6 -10.97 1.21 -4.38
N SER A 7 -12.09 0.62 -4.80
CA SER A 7 -13.36 0.61 -4.03
C SER A 7 -13.15 -0.01 -2.65
N ARG A 8 -12.56 -1.21 -2.60
CA ARG A 8 -12.29 -1.89 -1.34
C ARG A 8 -11.38 -1.09 -0.42
N LEU A 9 -10.30 -0.48 -0.95
CA LEU A 9 -9.42 0.38 -0.16
C LEU A 9 -10.17 1.62 0.37
N SER A 10 -11.06 2.21 -0.44
CA SER A 10 -11.90 3.34 -0.02
C SER A 10 -12.88 2.97 1.10
N GLU A 11 -13.34 1.72 1.15
CA GLU A 11 -14.22 1.21 2.20
C GLU A 11 -13.47 0.94 3.51
N VAL A 12 -12.29 0.32 3.43
CA VAL A 12 -11.50 -0.06 4.62
C VAL A 12 -10.85 1.12 5.32
N LYS A 13 -10.61 2.23 4.62
CA LYS A 13 -10.04 3.49 5.13
C LYS A 13 -8.62 3.38 5.71
N ILE A 14 -8.29 2.31 6.40
CA ILE A 14 -7.00 2.12 7.08
C ILE A 14 -6.38 0.81 6.61
N VAL A 15 -5.14 0.88 6.11
CA VAL A 15 -4.35 -0.26 5.64
C VAL A 15 -3.19 -0.48 6.61
N PRO A 16 -3.26 -1.48 7.50
CA PRO A 16 -2.13 -1.89 8.32
C PRO A 16 -0.93 -2.29 7.46
N VAL A 17 0.24 -1.68 7.74
CA VAL A 17 1.51 -2.00 7.07
C VAL A 17 2.36 -2.82 8.03
N VAL A 18 2.72 -4.03 7.60
CA VAL A 18 3.42 -5.00 8.45
C VAL A 18 4.66 -5.57 7.76
N THR A 19 5.62 -6.02 8.55
CA THR A 19 6.74 -6.84 8.09
C THR A 19 6.79 -8.07 8.97
N VAL A 20 6.50 -9.23 8.40
CA VAL A 20 6.42 -10.53 9.08
C VAL A 20 7.13 -11.55 8.22
N PHE A 21 7.91 -12.43 8.84
CA PHE A 21 8.72 -13.45 8.16
C PHE A 21 8.24 -14.88 8.44
N ASP A 22 7.30 -15.04 9.35
CA ASP A 22 6.70 -16.33 9.70
C ASP A 22 5.24 -16.42 9.25
N LYS A 23 4.88 -17.50 8.57
CA LYS A 23 3.56 -17.72 7.99
C LYS A 23 2.46 -17.83 9.04
N ASP A 24 2.75 -18.51 10.15
CA ASP A 24 1.75 -18.73 11.19
C ASP A 24 1.50 -17.43 11.98
N GLU A 25 2.55 -16.63 12.22
CA GLU A 25 2.41 -15.29 12.78
C GLU A 25 1.59 -14.39 11.84
N ALA A 26 1.85 -14.42 10.54
CA ALA A 26 1.11 -13.64 9.55
C ALA A 26 -0.38 -13.97 9.53
N VAL A 27 -0.73 -15.25 9.60
CA VAL A 27 -2.12 -15.70 9.65
C VAL A 27 -2.79 -15.31 10.97
N LYS A 28 -2.12 -15.49 12.11
CA LYS A 28 -2.62 -15.04 13.42
C LYS A 28 -2.87 -13.53 13.44
N LEU A 29 -1.93 -12.75 12.88
CA LEU A 29 -2.06 -11.31 12.76
C LEU A 29 -3.26 -10.95 11.89
N ALA A 30 -3.44 -11.58 10.72
CA ALA A 30 -4.55 -11.34 9.83
C ALA A 30 -5.91 -11.61 10.52
N HIS A 31 -6.04 -12.71 11.26
CA HIS A 31 -7.23 -12.99 12.07
C HIS A 31 -7.46 -11.93 13.15
N SER A 32 -6.41 -11.51 13.86
CA SER A 32 -6.49 -10.43 14.85
C SER A 32 -6.97 -9.11 14.22
N LEU A 33 -6.46 -8.76 13.03
CA LEU A 33 -6.90 -7.58 12.30
C LEU A 33 -8.37 -7.68 11.91
N VAL A 34 -8.83 -8.82 11.39
CA VAL A 34 -10.26 -9.05 11.06
C VAL A 34 -11.14 -8.88 12.30
N ASN A 35 -10.75 -9.45 13.43
CA ASN A 35 -11.53 -9.33 14.68
C ASN A 35 -11.60 -7.87 15.21
N ARG A 36 -10.65 -7.04 14.83
CA ARG A 36 -10.59 -5.60 15.13
C ARG A 36 -11.26 -4.72 14.06
N GLY A 37 -11.87 -5.33 13.03
CA GLY A 37 -12.59 -4.62 11.96
C GLY A 37 -11.73 -4.20 10.76
N TYR A 38 -10.46 -4.60 10.70
CA TYR A 38 -9.61 -4.32 9.55
C TYR A 38 -9.75 -5.43 8.50
N SER A 39 -10.06 -5.06 7.27
CA SER A 39 -10.23 -6.01 6.15
C SER A 39 -9.20 -5.88 5.05
N ALA A 40 -8.12 -5.13 5.29
CA ALA A 40 -6.95 -5.03 4.42
C ALA A 40 -5.65 -5.12 5.20
N VAL A 41 -4.56 -5.54 4.54
CA VAL A 41 -3.19 -5.54 5.08
C VAL A 41 -2.17 -5.40 3.95
N GLU A 42 -1.10 -4.63 4.18
CA GLU A 42 0.07 -4.47 3.30
C GLU A 42 1.27 -5.19 3.93
N PHE A 43 1.76 -6.27 3.31
CA PHE A 43 3.01 -6.93 3.69
C PHE A 43 4.18 -6.27 2.98
N ALA A 44 5.00 -5.54 3.71
CA ALA A 44 6.10 -4.79 3.14
C ALA A 44 7.34 -5.66 2.92
N PHE A 45 7.84 -5.71 1.69
CA PHE A 45 9.13 -6.32 1.34
C PHE A 45 10.28 -5.46 1.89
N ARG A 46 10.42 -5.46 3.22
CA ARG A 46 11.48 -4.79 3.96
C ARG A 46 12.21 -5.77 4.85
N SER A 47 13.55 -5.73 4.76
CA SER A 47 14.44 -6.50 5.60
C SER A 47 15.72 -5.70 5.80
N ALA A 48 16.34 -5.81 6.96
CA ALA A 48 17.64 -5.16 7.25
C ALA A 48 18.76 -5.72 6.36
N SER A 49 18.67 -6.99 5.97
CA SER A 49 19.63 -7.66 5.09
C SER A 49 19.39 -7.39 3.61
N SER A 50 18.16 -6.97 3.23
CA SER A 50 17.69 -6.92 1.84
C SER A 50 17.89 -8.26 1.09
N ALA A 51 17.98 -9.37 1.82
CA ALA A 51 18.23 -10.68 1.26
C ALA A 51 16.99 -11.23 0.54
N GLU A 52 17.21 -11.91 -0.56
CA GLU A 52 16.15 -12.56 -1.35
C GLU A 52 15.37 -13.60 -0.52
N GLU A 53 16.05 -14.28 0.39
CA GLU A 53 15.42 -15.23 1.31
C GLU A 53 14.35 -14.58 2.18
N ASP A 54 14.61 -13.37 2.70
CA ASP A 54 13.64 -12.65 3.54
C ASP A 54 12.42 -12.23 2.72
N PHE A 55 12.62 -11.78 1.47
CA PHE A 55 11.51 -11.46 0.59
C PHE A 55 10.66 -12.69 0.24
N ASN A 56 11.29 -13.86 0.08
CA ASN A 56 10.58 -15.12 -0.12
C ASN A 56 9.76 -15.54 1.13
N LYS A 57 10.26 -15.28 2.34
CA LYS A 57 9.50 -15.49 3.59
C LYS A 57 8.27 -14.59 3.64
N ILE A 58 8.41 -13.30 3.30
CA ILE A 58 7.29 -12.36 3.24
C ILE A 58 6.27 -12.78 2.17
N ALA A 59 6.73 -13.21 1.00
CA ALA A 59 5.86 -13.74 -0.06
C ALA A 59 5.06 -14.96 0.40
N ALA A 60 5.70 -15.87 1.15
CA ALA A 60 5.03 -17.03 1.73
C ALA A 60 3.99 -16.64 2.81
N CYS A 61 4.20 -15.53 3.54
CA CYS A 61 3.19 -14.95 4.44
C CYS A 61 1.96 -14.44 3.66
N ILE A 62 2.18 -13.73 2.56
CA ILE A 62 1.09 -13.26 1.68
C ILE A 62 0.27 -14.47 1.19
N GLU A 63 0.92 -15.50 0.67
CA GLU A 63 0.26 -16.71 0.18
C GLU A 63 -0.58 -17.40 1.27
N ALA A 64 -0.02 -17.56 2.48
CA ALA A 64 -0.72 -18.16 3.60
C ALA A 64 -1.97 -17.37 4.01
N VAL A 65 -1.85 -16.04 4.12
CA VAL A 65 -2.99 -15.16 4.45
C VAL A 65 -4.04 -15.18 3.34
N ARG A 66 -3.65 -15.14 2.07
CA ARG A 66 -4.57 -15.26 0.93
C ARG A 66 -5.38 -16.55 0.95
N LYS A 67 -4.75 -17.67 1.37
CA LYS A 67 -5.38 -18.98 1.45
C LYS A 67 -6.30 -19.12 2.66
N LEU A 68 -5.86 -18.66 3.83
CA LEU A 68 -6.53 -18.91 5.12
C LEU A 68 -7.45 -17.77 5.57
N CYS A 69 -7.27 -16.57 5.02
CA CYS A 69 -8.08 -15.39 5.30
C CYS A 69 -8.63 -14.77 3.98
N PRO A 70 -9.47 -15.49 3.20
CA PRO A 70 -9.82 -15.09 1.82
C PRO A 70 -10.59 -13.77 1.72
N LYS A 71 -11.21 -13.30 2.80
CA LYS A 71 -11.91 -12.01 2.87
C LYS A 71 -10.95 -10.82 3.05
N MET A 72 -9.72 -11.07 3.55
CA MET A 72 -8.70 -10.04 3.72
C MET A 72 -8.20 -9.54 2.35
N LEU A 73 -8.24 -8.23 2.13
CA LEU A 73 -7.56 -7.60 1.00
C LEU A 73 -6.07 -7.55 1.31
N CYS A 74 -5.29 -8.42 0.67
CA CYS A 74 -3.88 -8.61 0.96
C CYS A 74 -3.01 -8.02 -0.15
N GLY A 75 -2.14 -7.08 0.20
CA GLY A 75 -1.21 -6.43 -0.71
C GLY A 75 0.24 -6.60 -0.32
N ALA A 76 1.12 -6.29 -1.27
CA ALA A 76 2.55 -6.23 -1.10
C ALA A 76 3.03 -4.77 -1.05
N GLY A 77 3.83 -4.43 -0.06
CA GLY A 77 4.44 -3.10 0.08
C GLY A 77 5.92 -3.11 -0.26
N THR A 78 6.48 -1.92 -0.47
CA THR A 78 7.90 -1.70 -0.81
C THR A 78 8.30 -2.43 -2.11
N VAL A 79 7.38 -2.45 -3.08
CA VAL A 79 7.60 -3.06 -4.39
C VAL A 79 8.39 -2.08 -5.26
N ILE A 80 9.73 -2.14 -5.19
CA ILE A 80 10.65 -1.15 -5.77
C ILE A 80 11.20 -1.53 -7.15
N ASN A 81 10.95 -2.74 -7.63
CA ASN A 81 11.41 -3.21 -8.92
C ASN A 81 10.50 -4.33 -9.49
N PRO A 82 10.62 -4.65 -10.81
CA PRO A 82 9.81 -5.69 -11.43
C PRO A 82 9.96 -7.09 -10.82
N LYS A 83 11.15 -7.42 -10.26
CA LYS A 83 11.38 -8.71 -9.60
C LYS A 83 10.51 -8.87 -8.35
N LEU A 84 10.41 -7.82 -7.53
CA LEU A 84 9.52 -7.82 -6.35
C LEU A 84 8.04 -7.77 -6.77
N ALA A 85 7.70 -7.08 -7.85
CA ALA A 85 6.34 -7.10 -8.39
C ALA A 85 5.93 -8.51 -8.85
N GLN A 86 6.83 -9.24 -9.53
CA GLN A 86 6.62 -10.63 -9.90
C GLN A 86 6.43 -11.54 -8.68
N LEU A 87 7.28 -11.36 -7.66
CA LEU A 87 7.18 -12.13 -6.42
C LEU A 87 5.85 -11.87 -5.72
N ALA A 88 5.44 -10.59 -5.60
CA ALA A 88 4.15 -10.19 -5.05
C ALA A 88 2.98 -10.85 -5.80
N LYS A 89 2.99 -10.79 -7.14
CA LYS A 89 1.95 -11.41 -7.95
C LYS A 89 1.88 -12.92 -7.76
N ASN A 90 3.03 -13.59 -7.77
CA ASN A 90 3.12 -15.04 -7.63
C ASN A 90 2.63 -15.52 -6.25
N SER A 91 2.81 -14.72 -5.19
CA SER A 91 2.29 -15.00 -3.85
C SER A 91 0.79 -14.68 -3.69
N GLY A 92 0.13 -14.19 -4.75
CA GLY A 92 -1.30 -13.88 -4.75
C GLY A 92 -1.66 -12.52 -4.14
N ALA A 93 -0.70 -11.60 -4.01
CA ALA A 93 -1.00 -10.22 -3.64
C ALA A 93 -2.01 -9.61 -4.62
N GLN A 94 -3.01 -8.93 -4.10
CA GLN A 94 -4.10 -8.34 -4.88
C GLN A 94 -3.75 -6.91 -5.33
N PHE A 95 -2.83 -6.27 -4.61
CA PHE A 95 -2.29 -4.96 -4.97
C PHE A 95 -0.82 -4.84 -4.55
N ALA A 96 -0.14 -3.88 -5.14
CA ALA A 96 1.23 -3.49 -4.81
C ALA A 96 1.29 -2.02 -4.42
N MET A 97 2.08 -1.71 -3.40
CA MET A 97 2.42 -0.36 -2.96
C MET A 97 3.92 -0.13 -3.15
N ALA A 98 4.29 0.90 -3.87
CA ALA A 98 5.69 1.30 -4.02
C ALA A 98 6.00 2.56 -3.20
N PRO A 99 7.21 2.73 -2.66
CA PRO A 99 7.58 3.95 -1.94
C PRO A 99 7.87 5.13 -2.87
N GLY A 100 8.11 4.90 -4.14
CA GLY A 100 8.38 5.91 -5.15
C GLY A 100 7.82 5.49 -6.50
N PHE A 101 8.00 6.36 -7.50
CA PHE A 101 7.60 6.09 -8.88
C PHE A 101 8.79 5.49 -9.66
N ASN A 102 8.65 4.24 -10.09
CA ASN A 102 9.59 3.57 -10.98
C ASN A 102 8.84 3.11 -12.23
N PRO A 103 9.08 3.73 -13.41
CA PRO A 103 8.36 3.42 -14.63
C PRO A 103 8.39 1.94 -15.01
N ALA A 104 9.55 1.28 -14.87
CA ALA A 104 9.69 -0.13 -15.21
C ALA A 104 8.82 -1.05 -14.30
N THR A 105 8.71 -0.70 -13.01
CA THR A 105 7.87 -1.44 -12.06
C THR A 105 6.40 -1.20 -12.34
N VAL A 106 6.01 0.05 -12.60
CA VAL A 106 4.63 0.43 -12.94
C VAL A 106 4.20 -0.28 -14.23
N GLU A 107 5.00 -0.18 -15.28
CA GLU A 107 4.71 -0.84 -16.57
C GLU A 107 4.57 -2.35 -16.42
N TRP A 108 5.47 -2.98 -15.65
CA TRP A 108 5.39 -4.41 -15.38
C TRP A 108 4.08 -4.79 -14.67
N CYS A 109 3.69 -4.03 -13.65
CA CYS A 109 2.45 -4.29 -12.90
C CYS A 109 1.22 -4.16 -13.80
N ILE A 110 1.14 -3.09 -14.61
CA ILE A 110 0.04 -2.86 -15.55
C ILE A 110 -0.06 -4.02 -16.56
N LYS A 111 1.05 -4.37 -17.21
CA LYS A 111 1.11 -5.48 -18.20
C LYS A 111 0.72 -6.82 -17.60
N ASN A 112 0.97 -7.01 -16.32
CA ASN A 112 0.69 -8.26 -15.62
C ASN A 112 -0.60 -8.24 -14.79
N ASN A 113 -1.46 -7.22 -14.92
CA ASN A 113 -2.72 -7.10 -14.17
C ASN A 113 -2.52 -7.19 -12.64
N LEU A 114 -1.50 -6.51 -12.10
CA LEU A 114 -1.32 -6.28 -10.67
C LEU A 114 -1.62 -4.81 -10.38
N ALA A 115 -2.64 -4.53 -9.58
CA ALA A 115 -2.95 -3.16 -9.18
C ALA A 115 -1.74 -2.55 -8.47
N ILE A 116 -1.22 -1.42 -8.97
CA ILE A 116 -0.06 -0.73 -8.40
C ILE A 116 -0.43 0.69 -7.97
N PHE A 117 -0.01 1.06 -6.77
CA PHE A 117 -0.13 2.41 -6.21
C PHE A 117 1.30 2.95 -5.97
N PRO A 118 1.89 3.62 -6.98
CA PRO A 118 3.24 4.16 -6.89
C PRO A 118 3.29 5.34 -5.92
N GLY A 119 4.44 5.50 -5.24
CA GLY A 119 4.70 6.59 -4.32
C GLY A 119 5.05 7.87 -5.05
N VAL A 120 4.42 8.96 -4.63
CA VAL A 120 4.69 10.32 -5.12
C VAL A 120 4.70 11.30 -3.95
N ASN A 121 5.40 12.43 -4.09
CA ASN A 121 5.35 13.52 -3.13
C ASN A 121 5.46 14.93 -3.76
N ASN A 122 5.46 15.01 -5.08
CA ASN A 122 5.54 16.29 -5.81
C ASN A 122 4.74 16.24 -7.13
N PRO A 123 4.45 17.42 -7.74
CA PRO A 123 3.67 17.53 -8.98
C PRO A 123 4.23 16.72 -10.16
N SER A 124 5.54 16.75 -10.40
CA SER A 124 6.13 16.07 -11.57
C SER A 124 5.93 14.55 -11.52
N GLN A 125 6.01 13.95 -10.33
CA GLN A 125 5.74 12.51 -10.16
C GLN A 125 4.25 12.17 -10.36
N ILE A 126 3.35 13.10 -10.03
CA ILE A 126 1.91 12.94 -10.30
C ILE A 126 1.65 12.99 -11.81
N GLU A 127 2.23 13.96 -12.51
CA GLU A 127 2.14 14.05 -13.97
C GLU A 127 2.67 12.78 -14.64
N GLU A 128 3.81 12.26 -14.18
CA GLU A 128 4.37 11.01 -14.67
C GLU A 128 3.41 9.83 -14.43
N ALA A 129 2.80 9.72 -13.25
CA ALA A 129 1.82 8.67 -12.95
C ALA A 129 0.58 8.75 -13.85
N LEU A 130 0.10 9.96 -14.11
CA LEU A 130 -1.03 10.21 -15.01
C LEU A 130 -0.74 9.79 -16.47
N MET A 131 0.51 9.88 -16.95
CA MET A 131 0.91 9.36 -18.27
C MET A 131 0.73 7.83 -18.37
N PHE A 132 0.78 7.11 -17.25
CA PHE A 132 0.49 5.66 -17.17
C PHE A 132 -0.99 5.36 -16.89
N GLY A 133 -1.85 6.38 -16.82
CA GLY A 133 -3.28 6.21 -16.52
C GLY A 133 -3.57 5.92 -15.05
N LEU A 134 -2.65 6.25 -14.14
CA LEU A 134 -2.81 6.03 -12.70
C LEU A 134 -3.26 7.33 -12.01
N ASP A 135 -4.46 7.34 -11.47
CA ASP A 135 -5.07 8.45 -10.74
C ASP A 135 -5.23 8.20 -9.24
N VAL A 136 -4.87 7.01 -8.76
CA VAL A 136 -4.79 6.68 -7.33
C VAL A 136 -3.35 6.36 -6.97
N LEU A 137 -2.76 7.18 -6.10
CA LEU A 137 -1.32 7.20 -5.83
C LEU A 137 -1.05 7.07 -4.33
N LYS A 138 0.04 6.40 -3.97
CA LYS A 138 0.56 6.46 -2.61
C LYS A 138 1.24 7.81 -2.40
N PHE A 139 0.86 8.56 -1.36
CA PHE A 139 1.59 9.77 -0.96
C PHE A 139 2.59 9.40 0.13
N PHE A 140 3.90 9.44 -0.21
CA PHE A 140 4.94 8.91 0.67
C PHE A 140 6.28 9.67 0.55
N PRO A 141 6.99 9.89 1.67
CA PRO A 141 6.56 9.74 3.06
C PRO A 141 5.67 10.93 3.48
N ALA A 142 4.44 10.67 3.99
CA ALA A 142 3.38 11.66 4.06
C ALA A 142 3.70 12.86 4.96
N GLU A 143 4.02 12.64 6.24
CA GLU A 143 4.23 13.72 7.21
C GLU A 143 5.40 14.64 6.80
N VAL A 144 6.55 14.05 6.48
CA VAL A 144 7.76 14.83 6.13
C VAL A 144 7.67 15.49 4.76
N SER A 145 6.71 15.09 3.92
CA SER A 145 6.44 15.72 2.62
C SER A 145 5.37 16.82 2.69
N GLY A 146 5.02 17.28 3.89
CA GLY A 146 4.08 18.38 4.10
C GLY A 146 2.66 17.96 4.49
N GLY A 147 2.41 16.66 4.64
CA GLY A 147 1.20 16.11 5.25
C GLY A 147 -0.10 16.57 4.58
N VAL A 148 -1.12 16.78 5.40
CA VAL A 148 -2.45 17.26 4.99
C VAL A 148 -2.40 18.56 4.20
N LYS A 149 -1.47 19.47 4.54
CA LYS A 149 -1.34 20.76 3.81
C LYS A 149 -0.91 20.53 2.36
N MET A 150 0.04 19.62 2.14
CA MET A 150 0.51 19.28 0.79
C MET A 150 -0.60 18.60 -0.02
N LEU A 151 -1.32 17.64 0.56
CA LEU A 151 -2.44 16.96 -0.12
C LEU A 151 -3.54 17.93 -0.54
N LYS A 152 -3.89 18.89 0.31
CA LYS A 152 -4.86 19.94 -0.03
C LYS A 152 -4.36 20.84 -1.17
N ALA A 153 -3.07 21.21 -1.16
CA ALA A 153 -2.46 22.01 -2.22
C ALA A 153 -2.44 21.28 -3.57
N LEU A 154 -2.10 19.98 -3.57
CA LEU A 154 -2.11 19.13 -4.76
C LEU A 154 -3.51 18.94 -5.37
N GLY A 155 -4.55 19.01 -4.57
CA GLY A 155 -5.95 18.92 -5.02
C GLY A 155 -6.38 20.06 -5.94
N GLY A 156 -5.68 21.21 -5.95
CA GLY A 156 -5.94 22.31 -6.87
C GLY A 156 -5.58 21.97 -8.33
N PRO A 157 -4.30 21.70 -8.62
CA PRO A 157 -3.85 21.36 -9.97
C PRO A 157 -4.28 19.94 -10.42
N PHE A 158 -4.54 19.03 -9.49
CA PHE A 158 -4.85 17.61 -9.78
C PHE A 158 -6.20 17.17 -9.16
N PRO A 159 -7.34 17.76 -9.54
CA PRO A 159 -8.63 17.51 -8.88
C PRO A 159 -9.14 16.06 -9.06
N GLY A 160 -8.66 15.34 -10.07
CA GLY A 160 -9.01 13.93 -10.33
C GLY A 160 -8.11 12.91 -9.62
N VAL A 161 -7.01 13.36 -8.99
CA VAL A 161 -6.06 12.44 -8.35
C VAL A 161 -6.46 12.17 -6.91
N ARG A 162 -6.40 10.89 -6.53
CA ARG A 162 -6.71 10.40 -5.18
C ARG A 162 -5.47 9.81 -4.55
N PHE A 163 -5.36 9.89 -3.22
CA PHE A 163 -4.15 9.50 -2.51
C PHE A 163 -4.41 8.46 -1.42
N ILE A 164 -3.36 7.67 -1.17
CA ILE A 164 -3.22 6.77 -0.02
C ILE A 164 -1.96 7.22 0.74
N PRO A 165 -2.06 8.24 1.61
CA PRO A 165 -0.92 8.70 2.39
C PRO A 165 -0.42 7.63 3.35
N THR A 166 0.92 7.56 3.47
CA THR A 166 1.63 6.61 4.32
C THR A 166 2.94 7.24 4.80
N GLY A 167 3.33 6.94 6.04
CA GLY A 167 4.59 7.42 6.62
C GLY A 167 4.41 8.60 7.57
N GLY A 168 4.62 8.36 8.87
CA GLY A 168 4.37 9.30 9.95
C GLY A 168 2.90 9.42 10.34
N ILE A 169 2.03 8.52 9.86
CA ILE A 169 0.61 8.50 10.23
C ILE A 169 0.43 7.53 11.40
N ASP A 170 -0.36 7.98 12.38
CA ASP A 170 -0.75 7.22 13.57
C ASP A 170 -2.19 7.55 14.00
N ALA A 171 -2.61 7.07 15.16
CA ALA A 171 -3.96 7.29 15.67
C ALA A 171 -4.28 8.77 15.97
N ALA A 172 -3.27 9.63 16.16
CA ALA A 172 -3.49 11.04 16.50
C ALA A 172 -3.78 11.90 15.26
N ASN A 173 -3.30 11.48 14.05
CA ASN A 173 -3.42 12.29 12.84
C ASN A 173 -4.18 11.60 11.69
N ALA A 174 -4.49 10.31 11.80
CA ALA A 174 -5.15 9.56 10.71
C ALA A 174 -6.49 10.19 10.27
N ASP A 175 -7.29 10.69 11.20
CA ASP A 175 -8.60 11.30 10.90
C ASP A 175 -8.44 12.61 10.11
N ASP A 176 -7.40 13.41 10.36
CA ASP A 176 -7.12 14.62 9.60
C ASP A 176 -6.80 14.31 8.13
N TYR A 177 -6.09 13.19 7.87
CA TYR A 177 -5.84 12.71 6.53
C TYR A 177 -7.12 12.21 5.86
N LEU A 178 -7.91 11.40 6.55
CA LEU A 178 -9.16 10.84 6.03
C LEU A 178 -10.24 11.91 5.78
N ALA A 179 -10.14 13.06 6.44
CA ALA A 179 -11.01 14.22 6.18
C ALA A 179 -10.66 14.95 4.86
N CYS A 180 -9.50 14.68 4.24
CA CYS A 180 -9.14 15.26 2.94
C CYS A 180 -9.96 14.62 1.82
N LYS A 181 -10.61 15.43 0.97
CA LYS A 181 -11.49 14.96 -0.12
C LYS A 181 -10.79 14.07 -1.14
N ASN A 182 -9.48 14.27 -1.31
CA ASN A 182 -8.63 13.52 -2.23
C ASN A 182 -7.88 12.35 -1.56
N VAL A 183 -8.25 11.94 -0.35
CA VAL A 183 -7.70 10.78 0.35
C VAL A 183 -8.76 9.69 0.42
N ILE A 184 -8.41 8.50 -0.06
CA ILE A 184 -9.33 7.33 -0.04
C ILE A 184 -9.08 6.41 1.15
N ALA A 185 -7.83 6.26 1.55
CA ALA A 185 -7.39 5.44 2.69
C ALA A 185 -6.05 5.96 3.21
N VAL A 186 -5.64 5.52 4.39
CA VAL A 186 -4.30 5.78 4.96
C VAL A 186 -3.58 4.48 5.25
N GLY A 187 -2.24 4.48 5.09
CA GLY A 187 -1.39 3.34 5.45
C GLY A 187 -0.52 3.64 6.66
N GLY A 188 -0.35 2.65 7.54
CA GLY A 188 0.56 2.83 8.68
C GLY A 188 0.77 1.58 9.52
N SER A 189 1.83 1.59 10.32
CA SER A 189 2.24 0.45 11.16
C SER A 189 1.71 0.54 12.60
N TRP A 190 1.16 1.67 13.03
CA TRP A 190 0.73 1.87 14.42
C TRP A 190 -0.33 0.88 14.89
N ILE A 191 -1.14 0.36 13.96
CA ILE A 191 -2.22 -0.59 14.25
C ILE A 191 -1.69 -1.91 14.83
N THR A 192 -0.48 -2.28 14.43
CA THR A 192 0.17 -3.53 14.85
C THR A 192 1.21 -3.32 15.95
N SER A 193 1.53 -2.06 16.28
CA SER A 193 2.49 -1.70 17.32
C SER A 193 1.87 -1.60 18.72
N VAL A 194 0.56 -1.83 18.87
CA VAL A 194 -0.12 -1.84 20.17
C VAL A 194 0.24 -3.16 20.87
N LYS A 195 1.11 -3.04 21.89
CA LYS A 195 1.43 -4.13 22.82
C LYS A 195 0.23 -4.49 23.68
#